data_719ff48889b60ee358229c31cc7d6c90
#
_entry.id   719ff48889b60ee358229c31cc7d6c90
#
_cell.length_a   1.000
_cell.length_b   1.000
_cell.length_c   1.000
_cell.angle_alpha   90.00
_cell.angle_beta   90.00
_cell.angle_gamma   90.00
#
_symmetry.space_group_name_H-M   'P 1'
#
loop_
_entity.id
_entity.type
_entity.pdbx_description
1 polymer ?
#
loop_
_entity_poly.entity_id
_entity_poly.type
_entity_poly.pdbx_seq_one_letter_code
_entity_poly.pdbx_strand_id
1 'polypeptide(L)'
;RLSLNWVWFYVRQKYYPLKQKILLIGNPEELKSSKALLESSEVYLIAGQLDLSKFHQDEALYLALDQINYKELDEVFICSWEAVKGAASLYWKLRTIGVNWRILPINLKLPARQAEIATIIGVPTIRFAQSAIVGIDFFSKRVFDILVSSLLLAVIGLPLLVIALLIKLDSPGAILYQQTRVGLKGNHFKICKFRTMVENASELQQKLEAQNEIQGGILFKIKDDPRITRIGKYLRRYSLDELPQLLNVLRGEMSLVGPRPLPVRDVAKFSQAHFFRQEVLPGITGLWQVSGRSDTGSEGVFDLDFEYIENWSLALDFKILLQTVQVVFLAKGAY
;
A
#
# COMPACT_ATOMS: atom_id res chain seq x y z
N ARG A 1 20.59 -9.76 7.18
CA ARG A 1 20.45 -8.86 6.00
C ARG A 1 21.39 -7.66 6.04
N LEU A 2 21.75 -7.10 7.23
CA LEU A 2 22.69 -6.00 7.37
C LEU A 2 24.11 -6.33 6.85
N SER A 3 24.56 -7.58 6.95
CA SER A 3 25.92 -7.98 6.59
C SER A 3 26.19 -8.00 5.08
N LEU A 4 25.25 -8.43 4.24
CA LEU A 4 25.43 -8.54 2.78
C LEU A 4 25.40 -7.17 2.09
N ASN A 5 24.53 -6.27 2.51
CA ASN A 5 24.50 -4.90 2.00
C ASN A 5 25.78 -4.13 2.40
N TRP A 6 26.31 -4.39 3.60
CA TRP A 6 27.53 -3.75 4.08
C TRP A 6 28.77 -4.27 3.34
N VAL A 7 28.84 -5.58 3.10
CA VAL A 7 29.91 -6.18 2.29
C VAL A 7 29.85 -5.68 0.84
N TRP A 8 28.66 -5.59 0.24
CA TRP A 8 28.48 -5.08 -1.12
C TRP A 8 28.85 -3.59 -1.23
N PHE A 9 28.46 -2.78 -0.24
CA PHE A 9 28.84 -1.36 -0.15
C PHE A 9 30.35 -1.20 0.00
N TYR A 10 30.99 -2.00 0.86
CA TYR A 10 32.44 -1.97 1.08
C TYR A 10 33.24 -2.43 -0.15
N VAL A 11 32.80 -3.47 -0.85
CA VAL A 11 33.39 -3.97 -2.09
C VAL A 11 33.23 -2.95 -3.21
N ARG A 12 32.05 -2.34 -3.37
CA ARG A 12 31.81 -1.29 -4.36
C ARG A 12 32.66 -0.05 -4.12
N GLN A 13 32.78 0.39 -2.90
CA GLN A 13 33.60 1.54 -2.52
C GLN A 13 35.10 1.31 -2.75
N LYS A 14 35.59 0.09 -2.52
CA LYS A 14 37.01 -0.25 -2.65
C LYS A 14 37.45 -0.56 -4.08
N TYR A 15 36.60 -1.13 -4.91
CA TYR A 15 36.92 -1.64 -6.25
C TYR A 15 36.31 -0.84 -7.40
N TYR A 16 35.27 -0.02 -7.13
CA TYR A 16 34.61 0.80 -8.15
C TYR A 16 34.32 2.21 -7.59
N PRO A 17 35.28 3.17 -7.66
CA PRO A 17 35.08 4.54 -7.17
C PRO A 17 34.24 5.37 -8.17
N LEU A 18 33.11 4.86 -8.63
CA LEU A 18 32.13 5.67 -9.34
C LEU A 18 31.43 6.58 -8.34
N LYS A 19 31.54 7.89 -8.52
CA LYS A 19 30.79 8.85 -7.70
C LYS A 19 29.31 8.57 -7.76
N GLN A 20 28.64 8.52 -6.60
CA GLN A 20 27.20 8.35 -6.53
C GLN A 20 26.49 9.59 -7.07
N LYS A 21 25.64 9.43 -8.07
CA LYS A 21 24.84 10.51 -8.64
C LYS A 21 23.67 10.82 -7.72
N ILE A 22 23.64 12.04 -7.19
CA ILE A 22 22.63 12.47 -6.23
C ILE A 22 21.83 13.67 -6.74
N LEU A 23 20.56 13.73 -6.35
CA LEU A 23 19.69 14.89 -6.52
C LEU A 23 19.51 15.57 -5.15
N LEU A 24 19.67 16.88 -5.09
CA LEU A 24 19.41 17.68 -3.91
C LEU A 24 18.03 18.33 -4.00
N ILE A 25 17.24 18.23 -2.94
CA ILE A 25 15.90 18.86 -2.83
C ILE A 25 15.87 19.70 -1.54
N GLY A 26 15.51 20.97 -1.63
CA GLY A 26 15.45 21.87 -0.47
C GLY A 26 15.23 23.33 -0.85
N ASN A 27 15.27 24.22 0.15
CA ASN A 27 15.21 25.65 -0.05
C ASN A 27 16.59 26.20 -0.48
N PRO A 28 16.67 27.39 -1.09
CA PRO A 28 17.91 27.92 -1.67
C PRO A 28 19.10 27.96 -0.72
N GLU A 29 18.91 28.37 0.55
CA GLU A 29 19.97 28.45 1.55
C GLU A 29 20.47 27.06 1.96
N GLU A 30 19.57 26.13 2.14
CA GLU A 30 19.86 24.75 2.51
C GLU A 30 20.56 24.00 1.37
N LEU A 31 20.09 24.22 0.12
CA LEU A 31 20.74 23.68 -1.08
C LEU A 31 22.16 24.18 -1.22
N LYS A 32 22.40 25.49 -0.97
CA LYS A 32 23.73 26.09 -1.04
C LYS A 32 24.68 25.47 0.01
N SER A 33 24.22 25.35 1.24
CA SER A 33 25.01 24.78 2.35
C SER A 33 25.28 23.29 2.13
N SER A 34 24.27 22.52 1.71
CA SER A 34 24.41 21.09 1.41
C SER A 34 25.32 20.82 0.21
N LYS A 35 25.25 21.68 -0.82
CA LYS A 35 26.13 21.61 -1.99
C LYS A 35 27.58 21.83 -1.58
N ALA A 36 27.88 22.89 -0.84
CA ALA A 36 29.22 23.16 -0.37
C ALA A 36 29.82 22.02 0.47
N LEU A 37 28.98 21.38 1.30
CA LEU A 37 29.38 20.23 2.10
C LEU A 37 29.70 19.01 1.23
N LEU A 38 28.84 18.69 0.27
CA LEU A 38 28.92 17.46 -0.55
C LEU A 38 29.96 17.56 -1.66
N GLU A 39 30.22 18.76 -2.21
CA GLU A 39 31.29 19.00 -3.19
C GLU A 39 32.70 18.77 -2.60
N SER A 40 32.85 18.90 -1.28
CA SER A 40 34.10 18.53 -0.60
C SER A 40 34.32 17.02 -0.53
N SER A 41 33.32 16.20 -0.89
CA SER A 41 33.40 14.75 -0.87
C SER A 41 33.75 14.18 -2.24
N GLU A 42 34.67 13.22 -2.27
CA GLU A 42 34.97 12.46 -3.49
C GLU A 42 33.94 11.40 -3.84
N VAL A 43 32.96 11.16 -2.94
CA VAL A 43 31.96 10.09 -3.03
C VAL A 43 30.73 10.47 -3.85
N TYR A 44 30.39 11.76 -3.86
CA TYR A 44 29.12 12.21 -4.45
C TYR A 44 29.29 13.07 -5.70
N LEU A 45 28.41 12.91 -6.68
CA LEU A 45 28.27 13.76 -7.85
C LEU A 45 26.84 14.34 -7.85
N ILE A 46 26.72 15.65 -7.72
CA ILE A 46 25.43 16.33 -7.74
C ILE A 46 24.94 16.38 -9.19
N ALA A 47 23.95 15.54 -9.51
CA ALA A 47 23.35 15.43 -10.84
C ALA A 47 22.27 16.50 -11.08
N GLY A 48 21.66 17.05 -10.00
CA GLY A 48 20.62 18.08 -10.12
C GLY A 48 20.26 18.71 -8.78
N GLN A 49 19.51 19.80 -8.83
CA GLN A 49 18.98 20.50 -7.66
C GLN A 49 17.53 20.89 -7.92
N LEU A 50 16.64 20.63 -6.94
CA LEU A 50 15.24 21.04 -6.95
C LEU A 50 14.98 22.02 -5.82
N ASP A 51 14.69 23.26 -6.21
CA ASP A 51 14.39 24.35 -5.28
C ASP A 51 12.91 24.35 -4.94
N LEU A 52 12.58 23.99 -3.69
CA LEU A 52 11.22 23.88 -3.21
C LEU A 52 10.51 25.24 -3.06
N SER A 53 11.22 26.33 -2.91
CA SER A 53 10.63 27.67 -2.79
C SER A 53 9.86 28.11 -4.05
N LYS A 54 10.13 27.46 -5.17
CA LYS A 54 9.46 27.71 -6.46
C LYS A 54 8.07 27.05 -6.58
N PHE A 55 7.72 26.16 -5.64
CA PHE A 55 6.51 25.39 -5.69
C PHE A 55 5.59 25.77 -4.52
N HIS A 56 4.54 26.54 -4.83
CA HIS A 56 3.54 26.97 -3.83
C HIS A 56 2.37 26.00 -3.70
N GLN A 57 2.29 25.01 -4.59
CA GLN A 57 1.24 23.98 -4.62
C GLN A 57 1.89 22.60 -4.80
N ASP A 58 1.35 21.62 -4.12
CA ASP A 58 1.83 20.22 -4.17
C ASP A 58 1.81 19.64 -5.59
N GLU A 59 0.84 20.03 -6.40
CA GLU A 59 0.66 19.56 -7.78
C GLU A 59 1.81 19.96 -8.70
N ALA A 60 2.29 21.19 -8.59
CA ALA A 60 3.45 21.67 -9.36
C ALA A 60 4.75 20.97 -8.94
N LEU A 61 4.92 20.68 -7.67
CA LEU A 61 6.04 19.88 -7.16
C LEU A 61 6.00 18.45 -7.71
N TYR A 62 4.80 17.83 -7.77
CA TYR A 62 4.63 16.49 -8.34
C TYR A 62 5.04 16.43 -9.79
N LEU A 63 4.60 17.40 -10.61
CA LEU A 63 4.95 17.48 -12.03
C LEU A 63 6.46 17.66 -12.22
N ALA A 64 7.10 18.49 -11.40
CA ALA A 64 8.54 18.68 -11.45
C ALA A 64 9.30 17.39 -11.08
N LEU A 65 8.83 16.65 -10.08
CA LEU A 65 9.39 15.36 -9.70
C LEU A 65 9.23 14.31 -10.80
N ASP A 66 8.10 14.29 -11.53
CA ASP A 66 7.87 13.34 -12.62
C ASP A 66 8.78 13.57 -13.84
N GLN A 67 9.30 14.78 -14.03
CA GLN A 67 10.23 15.10 -15.12
C GLN A 67 11.66 14.66 -14.86
N ILE A 68 12.00 14.25 -13.63
CA ILE A 68 13.34 13.83 -13.26
C ILE A 68 13.61 12.40 -13.73
N ASN A 69 14.74 12.19 -14.41
CA ASN A 69 15.17 10.83 -14.80
C ASN A 69 15.83 10.11 -13.63
N TYR A 70 15.04 9.49 -12.79
CA TYR A 70 15.53 8.77 -11.60
C TYR A 70 16.37 7.52 -11.90
N LYS A 71 16.30 6.99 -13.13
CA LYS A 71 17.10 5.80 -13.52
C LYS A 71 18.59 6.07 -13.52
N GLU A 72 18.98 7.33 -13.61
CA GLU A 72 20.36 7.78 -13.57
C GLU A 72 20.83 8.23 -12.19
N LEU A 73 19.96 8.21 -11.19
CA LEU A 73 20.27 8.63 -9.83
C LEU A 73 20.49 7.43 -8.91
N ASP A 74 21.51 7.49 -8.10
CA ASP A 74 21.77 6.51 -7.04
C ASP A 74 20.98 6.85 -5.77
N GLU A 75 20.82 8.14 -5.45
CA GLU A 75 20.15 8.59 -4.24
C GLU A 75 19.60 10.03 -4.34
N VAL A 76 18.55 10.32 -3.56
CA VAL A 76 17.99 11.67 -3.42
C VAL A 76 18.27 12.19 -2.01
N PHE A 77 18.77 13.42 -1.90
CA PHE A 77 19.05 14.07 -0.62
C PHE A 77 18.07 15.21 -0.40
N ILE A 78 17.29 15.14 0.66
CA ILE A 78 16.40 16.19 1.11
C ILE A 78 17.17 17.05 2.11
N CYS A 79 17.41 18.29 1.74
CA CYS A 79 18.23 19.21 2.52
C CYS A 79 17.44 19.99 3.57
N SER A 80 16.12 19.89 3.57
CA SER A 80 15.23 20.57 4.51
C SER A 80 14.23 19.61 5.13
N TRP A 81 14.11 19.67 6.46
CA TRP A 81 13.05 18.98 7.18
C TRP A 81 11.71 19.71 7.10
N GLU A 82 11.72 21.03 7.06
CA GLU A 82 10.50 21.83 6.91
C GLU A 82 9.81 21.56 5.59
N ALA A 83 10.60 21.33 4.53
CA ALA A 83 10.09 20.91 3.23
C ALA A 83 9.38 19.56 3.28
N VAL A 84 9.73 18.66 4.22
CA VAL A 84 9.10 17.35 4.40
C VAL A 84 7.89 17.45 5.33
N LYS A 85 7.88 18.40 6.26
CA LYS A 85 6.87 18.52 7.32
C LYS A 85 5.45 18.88 6.84
N GLY A 86 5.34 19.51 5.66
CA GLY A 86 4.06 19.83 4.99
C GLY A 86 3.72 18.92 3.82
N ALA A 87 4.65 18.05 3.40
CA ALA A 87 4.57 17.33 2.14
C ALA A 87 4.54 15.81 2.36
N ALA A 88 3.46 15.31 2.98
CA ALA A 88 3.14 13.87 2.92
C ALA A 88 3.24 13.37 1.47
N SER A 89 2.87 14.21 0.52
CA SER A 89 2.99 14.03 -0.91
C SER A 89 4.43 13.79 -1.40
N LEU A 90 5.41 14.60 -0.99
CA LEU A 90 6.82 14.44 -1.35
C LEU A 90 7.38 13.11 -0.84
N TYR A 91 7.06 12.77 0.41
CA TYR A 91 7.45 11.49 1.02
C TYR A 91 6.95 10.31 0.20
N TRP A 92 5.66 10.29 -0.12
CA TRP A 92 5.05 9.22 -0.89
C TRP A 92 5.61 9.14 -2.30
N LYS A 93 5.79 10.28 -2.96
CA LYS A 93 6.32 10.32 -4.31
C LYS A 93 7.75 9.77 -4.37
N LEU A 94 8.63 10.22 -3.51
CA LEU A 94 10.01 9.71 -3.45
C LEU A 94 10.07 8.21 -3.15
N ARG A 95 9.12 7.72 -2.35
CA ARG A 95 9.02 6.31 -2.02
C ARG A 95 8.57 5.45 -3.21
N THR A 96 7.63 5.96 -4.04
CA THR A 96 7.11 5.25 -5.22
C THR A 96 8.11 5.20 -6.38
N ILE A 97 9.03 6.14 -6.44
CA ILE A 97 10.04 6.23 -7.50
C ILE A 97 11.07 5.09 -7.44
N GLY A 98 11.23 4.44 -6.28
CA GLY A 98 12.15 3.30 -6.13
C GLY A 98 13.63 3.68 -6.02
N VAL A 99 13.95 4.96 -5.73
CA VAL A 99 15.29 5.45 -5.46
C VAL A 99 15.49 5.61 -3.96
N ASN A 100 16.66 5.28 -3.44
CA ASN A 100 16.99 5.58 -2.06
C ASN A 100 17.02 7.08 -1.84
N TRP A 101 16.58 7.52 -0.67
CA TRP A 101 16.63 8.90 -0.30
C TRP A 101 17.03 9.07 1.17
N ARG A 102 17.62 10.20 1.49
CA ARG A 102 17.99 10.54 2.86
C ARG A 102 17.77 12.01 3.15
N ILE A 103 17.60 12.32 4.41
CA ILE A 103 17.51 13.69 4.90
C ILE A 103 18.90 14.12 5.41
N LEU A 104 19.32 15.30 5.00
CA LEU A 104 20.45 16.03 5.58
C LEU A 104 19.88 16.99 6.63
N PRO A 105 19.87 16.62 7.91
CA PRO A 105 19.26 17.46 8.91
C PRO A 105 20.18 18.61 9.29
N ILE A 106 19.73 19.82 9.09
CA ILE A 106 20.42 21.01 9.60
C ILE A 106 19.82 21.44 10.95
N ASN A 107 18.52 21.10 11.22
CA ASN A 107 17.82 21.37 12.49
C ASN A 107 16.81 20.26 12.81
N LEU A 108 17.08 19.37 13.75
CA LEU A 108 16.36 18.12 13.91
C LEU A 108 15.43 18.00 15.14
N LYS A 109 14.15 17.60 14.89
CA LYS A 109 13.33 16.79 15.79
C LYS A 109 12.81 15.58 14.99
N LEU A 110 13.26 14.37 15.33
CA LEU A 110 12.98 13.13 14.58
C LEU A 110 11.72 12.40 15.02
N PRO A 111 10.87 11.91 14.09
CA PRO A 111 10.08 10.71 14.28
C PRO A 111 10.68 9.56 13.46
N ALA A 112 11.00 8.44 14.10
CA ALA A 112 11.65 7.33 13.41
C ALA A 112 11.10 5.97 13.79
N ARG A 113 10.49 5.28 12.81
CA ARG A 113 10.59 3.82 12.72
C ARG A 113 11.27 3.50 11.39
N GLN A 114 12.37 2.75 11.40
CA GLN A 114 13.18 2.31 10.24
C GLN A 114 14.03 3.40 9.52
N ALA A 115 14.48 4.43 10.22
CA ALA A 115 15.52 5.29 9.70
C ALA A 115 16.90 4.75 10.09
N GLU A 116 17.78 4.53 9.13
CA GLU A 116 19.20 4.28 9.39
C GLU A 116 19.89 5.61 9.58
N ILE A 117 20.50 5.82 10.74
CA ILE A 117 21.33 6.99 10.97
C ILE A 117 22.72 6.67 10.45
N ALA A 118 23.21 7.47 9.50
CA ALA A 118 24.56 7.40 8.98
C ALA A 118 25.23 8.77 9.11
N THR A 119 26.56 8.81 9.09
CA THR A 119 27.31 10.07 9.13
C THR A 119 27.99 10.28 7.77
N ILE A 120 27.77 11.45 7.16
CA ILE A 120 28.44 11.89 5.94
C ILE A 120 29.25 13.13 6.28
N ILE A 121 30.57 13.04 6.19
CA ILE A 121 31.49 14.15 6.45
C ILE A 121 31.20 14.81 7.82
N GLY A 122 30.98 13.99 8.86
CA GLY A 122 30.69 14.47 10.22
C GLY A 122 29.25 14.96 10.45
N VAL A 123 28.39 14.99 9.42
CA VAL A 123 26.98 15.39 9.55
C VAL A 123 26.10 14.16 9.68
N PRO A 124 25.26 14.05 10.74
CA PRO A 124 24.31 12.97 10.86
C PRO A 124 23.26 13.05 9.74
N THR A 125 23.02 11.94 9.09
CA THR A 125 22.03 11.78 8.03
C THR A 125 21.06 10.68 8.38
N ILE A 126 19.81 10.82 7.94
CA ILE A 126 18.81 9.78 8.09
C ILE A 126 18.52 9.21 6.72
N ARG A 127 18.75 7.92 6.58
CA ARG A 127 18.43 7.16 5.39
C ARG A 127 17.13 6.42 5.60
N PHE A 128 16.19 6.62 4.69
CA PHE A 128 14.96 5.83 4.65
C PHE A 128 15.08 4.80 3.52
N ALA A 129 14.80 3.55 3.84
CA ALA A 129 14.80 2.49 2.84
C ALA A 129 13.64 2.66 1.84
N GLN A 130 13.77 2.04 0.67
CA GLN A 130 12.69 1.92 -0.30
C GLN A 130 11.49 1.18 0.29
N SER A 131 10.34 1.23 -0.39
CA SER A 131 9.16 0.44 -0.03
C SER A 131 9.54 -1.02 0.27
N ALA A 132 9.01 -1.56 1.34
CA ALA A 132 9.37 -2.90 1.83
C ALA A 132 9.04 -4.02 0.82
N ILE A 133 8.11 -3.80 -0.11
CA ILE A 133 7.58 -4.87 -1.00
C ILE A 133 8.02 -4.63 -2.45
N VAL A 134 9.33 -4.73 -2.70
CA VAL A 134 9.92 -4.63 -4.05
C VAL A 134 11.01 -5.71 -4.25
N GLY A 135 11.40 -5.96 -5.49
CA GLY A 135 12.48 -6.89 -5.81
C GLY A 135 12.26 -8.29 -5.24
N ILE A 136 13.24 -8.77 -4.47
CA ILE A 136 13.21 -10.12 -3.86
C ILE A 136 12.06 -10.31 -2.87
N ASP A 137 11.68 -9.23 -2.17
CA ASP A 137 10.58 -9.26 -1.21
C ASP A 137 9.23 -9.41 -1.92
N PHE A 138 9.03 -8.72 -3.03
CA PHE A 138 7.86 -8.92 -3.89
C PHE A 138 7.81 -10.35 -4.45
N PHE A 139 8.94 -10.86 -4.92
CA PHE A 139 9.01 -12.23 -5.44
C PHE A 139 8.71 -13.27 -4.35
N SER A 140 9.32 -13.14 -3.16
CA SER A 140 9.10 -14.08 -2.04
C SER A 140 7.63 -14.05 -1.56
N LYS A 141 7.04 -12.85 -1.48
CA LYS A 141 5.62 -12.68 -1.20
C LYS A 141 4.75 -13.36 -2.25
N ARG A 142 5.07 -13.17 -3.52
CA ARG A 142 4.30 -13.75 -4.63
C ARG A 142 4.34 -15.28 -4.64
N VAL A 143 5.49 -15.87 -4.38
CA VAL A 143 5.64 -17.33 -4.24
C VAL A 143 4.80 -17.84 -3.06
N PHE A 144 4.87 -17.18 -1.92
CA PHE A 144 4.06 -17.50 -0.75
C PHE A 144 2.55 -17.42 -1.06
N ASP A 145 2.10 -16.35 -1.70
CA ASP A 145 0.70 -16.15 -2.08
C ASP A 145 0.19 -17.28 -3.00
N ILE A 146 0.97 -17.66 -4.00
CA ILE A 146 0.60 -18.73 -4.94
C ILE A 146 0.51 -20.07 -4.22
N LEU A 147 1.53 -20.44 -3.44
CA LEU A 147 1.57 -21.73 -2.74
C LEU A 147 0.40 -21.87 -1.76
N VAL A 148 0.19 -20.85 -0.92
CA VAL A 148 -0.88 -20.89 0.09
C VAL A 148 -2.26 -20.85 -0.57
N SER A 149 -2.47 -20.02 -1.59
CA SER A 149 -3.76 -19.96 -2.29
C SER A 149 -4.08 -21.27 -3.02
N SER A 150 -3.09 -21.90 -3.66
CA SER A 150 -3.28 -23.20 -4.33
C SER A 150 -3.65 -24.29 -3.32
N LEU A 151 -2.93 -24.35 -2.19
CA LEU A 151 -3.23 -25.30 -1.12
C LEU A 151 -4.63 -25.08 -0.55
N LEU A 152 -4.98 -23.83 -0.25
CA LEU A 152 -6.32 -23.51 0.25
C LEU A 152 -7.41 -23.93 -0.74
N LEU A 153 -7.27 -23.61 -2.03
CA LEU A 153 -8.24 -24.00 -3.06
C LEU A 153 -8.35 -25.52 -3.20
N ALA A 154 -7.25 -26.27 -3.09
CA ALA A 154 -7.28 -27.73 -3.10
C ALA A 154 -8.07 -28.29 -1.91
N VAL A 155 -7.91 -27.70 -0.71
CA VAL A 155 -8.60 -28.16 0.51
C VAL A 155 -10.09 -27.76 0.53
N ILE A 156 -10.39 -26.49 0.17
CA ILE A 156 -11.75 -25.96 0.26
C ILE A 156 -12.54 -26.04 -1.05
N GLY A 157 -11.97 -26.59 -2.12
CA GLY A 157 -12.61 -26.63 -3.44
C GLY A 157 -13.99 -27.30 -3.43
N LEU A 158 -14.12 -28.47 -2.78
CA LEU A 158 -15.39 -29.16 -2.64
C LEU A 158 -16.42 -28.34 -1.82
N PRO A 159 -16.12 -27.81 -0.63
CA PRO A 159 -16.97 -26.82 0.04
C PRO A 159 -17.40 -25.65 -0.83
N LEU A 160 -16.51 -25.08 -1.66
CA LEU A 160 -16.88 -23.96 -2.56
C LEU A 160 -17.91 -24.38 -3.61
N LEU A 161 -17.83 -25.60 -4.14
CA LEU A 161 -18.85 -26.14 -5.06
C LEU A 161 -20.21 -26.30 -4.37
N VAL A 162 -20.24 -26.76 -3.13
CA VAL A 162 -21.47 -26.84 -2.34
C VAL A 162 -22.08 -25.45 -2.12
N ILE A 163 -21.25 -24.46 -1.75
CA ILE A 163 -21.70 -23.06 -1.60
C ILE A 163 -22.28 -22.54 -2.93
N ALA A 164 -21.61 -22.80 -4.04
CA ALA A 164 -22.06 -22.40 -5.37
C ALA A 164 -23.44 -22.97 -5.72
N LEU A 165 -23.67 -24.24 -5.39
CA LEU A 165 -24.97 -24.89 -5.56
C LEU A 165 -26.05 -24.25 -4.68
N LEU A 166 -25.75 -24.01 -3.40
CA LEU A 166 -26.67 -23.35 -2.47
C LEU A 166 -27.09 -21.96 -2.95
N ILE A 167 -26.13 -21.15 -3.45
CA ILE A 167 -26.43 -19.83 -4.01
C ILE A 167 -27.35 -19.92 -5.22
N LYS A 168 -27.16 -20.95 -6.08
CA LYS A 168 -27.98 -21.15 -7.27
C LYS A 168 -29.38 -21.56 -6.94
N LEU A 169 -29.58 -22.31 -5.83
CA LEU A 169 -30.87 -22.73 -5.34
C LEU A 169 -31.61 -21.62 -4.56
N ASP A 170 -30.86 -20.72 -3.88
CA ASP A 170 -31.45 -19.65 -3.05
C ASP A 170 -32.05 -18.51 -3.91
N SER A 171 -31.44 -18.18 -5.05
CA SER A 171 -31.89 -17.08 -5.89
C SER A 171 -31.47 -17.23 -7.36
N PRO A 172 -32.29 -16.76 -8.34
CA PRO A 172 -31.91 -16.75 -9.76
C PRO A 172 -30.69 -15.86 -10.03
N GLY A 173 -29.95 -16.14 -11.12
CA GLY A 173 -28.82 -15.35 -11.60
C GLY A 173 -27.46 -16.02 -11.47
N ALA A 174 -26.36 -15.26 -11.64
CA ALA A 174 -24.99 -15.76 -11.61
C ALA A 174 -24.54 -16.14 -10.19
N ILE A 175 -23.72 -17.19 -10.05
CA ILE A 175 -23.15 -17.64 -8.77
C ILE A 175 -22.09 -16.67 -8.27
N LEU A 176 -21.26 -16.17 -9.17
CA LEU A 176 -20.19 -15.22 -8.88
C LEU A 176 -20.64 -13.80 -9.22
N TYR A 177 -20.33 -12.90 -8.33
CA TYR A 177 -20.42 -11.47 -8.52
C TYR A 177 -19.03 -10.90 -8.83
N GLN A 178 -18.97 -10.04 -9.82
CA GLN A 178 -17.74 -9.36 -10.22
C GLN A 178 -17.93 -7.86 -10.14
N GLN A 179 -16.93 -7.16 -9.59
CA GLN A 179 -16.91 -5.70 -9.53
C GLN A 179 -15.51 -5.17 -9.86
N THR A 180 -15.44 -4.11 -10.64
CA THR A 180 -14.17 -3.46 -10.95
C THR A 180 -13.62 -2.79 -9.70
N ARG A 181 -12.36 -3.08 -9.40
CA ARG A 181 -11.58 -2.54 -8.29
C ARG A 181 -10.27 -1.98 -8.82
N VAL A 182 -9.66 -1.09 -8.02
CA VAL A 182 -8.35 -0.54 -8.30
C VAL A 182 -7.30 -1.35 -7.53
N GLY A 183 -6.28 -1.80 -8.23
CA GLY A 183 -5.18 -2.62 -7.71
C GLY A 183 -3.82 -1.93 -7.84
N LEU A 184 -2.78 -2.74 -7.98
CA LEU A 184 -1.38 -2.31 -8.08
C LEU A 184 -1.21 -1.28 -9.20
N LYS A 185 -0.55 -0.15 -8.87
CA LYS A 185 -0.26 0.97 -9.79
C LYS A 185 -1.49 1.53 -10.50
N GLY A 186 -2.65 1.49 -9.83
CA GLY A 186 -3.90 1.99 -10.39
C GLY A 186 -4.56 1.06 -11.43
N ASN A 187 -4.03 -0.12 -11.69
CA ASN A 187 -4.60 -1.05 -12.64
C ASN A 187 -5.98 -1.54 -12.19
N HIS A 188 -6.92 -1.57 -13.11
CA HIS A 188 -8.26 -2.06 -12.82
C HIS A 188 -8.32 -3.59 -13.00
N PHE A 189 -8.97 -4.27 -12.06
CA PHE A 189 -9.25 -5.70 -12.16
C PHE A 189 -10.66 -6.01 -11.67
N LYS A 190 -11.17 -7.20 -12.01
CA LYS A 190 -12.48 -7.68 -11.57
C LYS A 190 -12.32 -8.58 -10.35
N ILE A 191 -12.68 -8.06 -9.17
CA ILE A 191 -12.70 -8.88 -7.95
C ILE A 191 -13.81 -9.93 -8.04
N CYS A 192 -13.49 -11.18 -7.70
CA CYS A 192 -14.43 -12.30 -7.72
C CYS A 192 -14.97 -12.56 -6.31
N LYS A 193 -16.30 -12.59 -6.17
CA LYS A 193 -16.99 -12.94 -4.91
C LYS A 193 -18.14 -13.86 -5.20
N PHE A 194 -18.58 -14.63 -4.22
CA PHE A 194 -19.90 -15.24 -4.29
C PHE A 194 -20.99 -14.17 -4.23
N ARG A 195 -22.05 -14.37 -4.99
CA ARG A 195 -23.21 -13.49 -4.93
C ARG A 195 -23.93 -13.67 -3.60
N THR A 196 -24.09 -12.57 -2.87
CA THR A 196 -24.77 -12.49 -1.58
C THR A 196 -26.00 -11.58 -1.61
N MET A 197 -26.26 -10.95 -2.77
CA MET A 197 -27.36 -10.01 -2.97
C MET A 197 -28.25 -10.46 -4.13
N VAL A 198 -29.48 -9.97 -4.15
CA VAL A 198 -30.44 -10.15 -5.24
C VAL A 198 -29.94 -9.52 -6.54
N GLU A 199 -30.47 -9.96 -7.70
CA GLU A 199 -29.94 -9.55 -9.01
C GLU A 199 -30.07 -8.04 -9.26
N ASN A 200 -31.15 -7.41 -8.80
CA ASN A 200 -31.42 -5.97 -8.94
C ASN A 200 -30.83 -5.11 -7.79
N ALA A 201 -29.87 -5.62 -7.01
CA ALA A 201 -29.30 -4.94 -5.85
C ALA A 201 -28.67 -3.58 -6.18
N SER A 202 -28.13 -3.41 -7.39
CA SER A 202 -27.53 -2.14 -7.83
C SER A 202 -28.58 -1.03 -8.03
N GLU A 203 -29.75 -1.36 -8.53
CA GLU A 203 -30.85 -0.41 -8.70
C GLU A 203 -31.42 0.01 -7.35
N LEU A 204 -31.54 -0.95 -6.43
CA LEU A 204 -31.99 -0.71 -5.07
C LEU A 204 -31.00 0.15 -4.26
N GLN A 205 -29.70 0.11 -4.58
CA GLN A 205 -28.69 0.91 -3.89
C GLN A 205 -28.97 2.41 -3.96
N GLN A 206 -29.37 2.93 -5.12
CA GLN A 206 -29.69 4.36 -5.28
C GLN A 206 -30.82 4.81 -4.36
N LYS A 207 -31.83 3.92 -4.16
CA LYS A 207 -32.95 4.20 -3.26
C LYS A 207 -32.57 4.13 -1.77
N LEU A 208 -31.53 3.39 -1.45
CA LEU A 208 -31.06 3.16 -0.08
C LEU A 208 -29.92 4.09 0.33
N GLU A 209 -29.39 4.94 -0.56
CA GLU A 209 -28.29 5.87 -0.25
C GLU A 209 -28.62 6.83 0.90
N ALA A 210 -29.90 7.22 1.02
CA ALA A 210 -30.36 8.05 2.14
C ALA A 210 -30.29 7.36 3.52
N GLN A 211 -30.18 6.03 3.55
CA GLN A 211 -30.09 5.21 4.77
C GLN A 211 -28.66 4.80 5.13
N ASN A 212 -27.64 5.38 4.46
CA ASN A 212 -26.25 5.07 4.73
C ASN A 212 -25.87 5.52 6.15
N GLU A 213 -25.41 4.58 6.98
CA GLU A 213 -24.96 4.84 8.36
C GLU A 213 -23.69 5.69 8.44
N ILE A 214 -22.88 5.70 7.37
CA ILE A 214 -21.61 6.45 7.29
C ILE A 214 -21.82 7.68 6.42
N GLN A 215 -22.34 8.76 7.02
CA GLN A 215 -22.52 10.03 6.32
C GLN A 215 -21.15 10.67 5.98
N GLY A 216 -20.96 11.01 4.70
CA GLY A 216 -19.70 11.62 4.23
C GLY A 216 -18.51 10.66 4.11
N GLY A 217 -18.67 9.38 4.47
CA GLY A 217 -17.61 8.38 4.41
C GLY A 217 -17.40 7.80 3.01
N ILE A 218 -16.21 7.24 2.79
CA ILE A 218 -15.84 6.54 1.55
C ILE A 218 -16.57 5.18 1.44
N LEU A 219 -17.07 4.64 2.55
CA LEU A 219 -17.69 3.32 2.62
C LEU A 219 -19.21 3.43 2.77
N PHE A 220 -19.95 2.57 2.03
CA PHE A 220 -21.40 2.42 2.14
C PHE A 220 -21.74 1.26 3.09
N LYS A 221 -22.55 1.51 4.12
CA LYS A 221 -22.94 0.52 5.12
C LYS A 221 -24.39 0.73 5.57
N ILE A 222 -25.18 -0.34 5.57
CA ILE A 222 -26.54 -0.38 6.13
C ILE A 222 -26.66 -1.64 6.98
N LYS A 223 -27.18 -1.49 8.19
CA LYS A 223 -27.53 -2.60 9.07
C LYS A 223 -28.80 -3.26 8.53
N ASP A 224 -28.82 -4.60 8.46
CA ASP A 224 -29.93 -5.38 7.88
C ASP A 224 -30.33 -4.98 6.44
N ASP A 225 -29.34 -4.89 5.55
CA ASP A 225 -29.50 -4.53 4.14
C ASP A 225 -30.51 -5.51 3.44
N PRO A 226 -31.68 -5.01 2.96
CA PRO A 226 -32.73 -5.84 2.38
C PRO A 226 -32.34 -6.52 1.05
N ARG A 227 -31.23 -6.11 0.46
CA ARG A 227 -30.70 -6.70 -0.79
C ARG A 227 -30.01 -8.04 -0.55
N ILE A 228 -29.67 -8.37 0.71
CA ILE A 228 -28.91 -9.58 1.04
C ILE A 228 -29.84 -10.80 1.03
N THR A 229 -29.45 -11.87 0.30
CA THR A 229 -30.20 -13.14 0.25
C THR A 229 -30.03 -13.93 1.56
N ARG A 230 -30.86 -14.95 1.77
CA ARG A 230 -30.81 -15.79 2.99
C ARG A 230 -29.44 -16.45 3.13
N ILE A 231 -28.95 -17.11 2.09
CA ILE A 231 -27.60 -17.71 2.07
C ILE A 231 -26.53 -16.61 2.13
N GLY A 232 -26.74 -15.49 1.44
CA GLY A 232 -25.84 -14.34 1.47
C GLY A 232 -25.55 -13.80 2.88
N LYS A 233 -26.53 -13.83 3.78
CA LYS A 233 -26.36 -13.42 5.19
C LYS A 233 -25.33 -14.30 5.91
N TYR A 234 -25.39 -15.63 5.72
CA TYR A 234 -24.42 -16.55 6.30
C TYR A 234 -23.04 -16.39 5.67
N LEU A 235 -22.98 -16.28 4.34
CA LEU A 235 -21.70 -16.11 3.64
C LEU A 235 -20.96 -14.85 4.10
N ARG A 236 -21.64 -13.72 4.24
CA ARG A 236 -21.07 -12.47 4.75
C ARG A 236 -20.63 -12.57 6.19
N ARG A 237 -21.45 -13.21 7.04
CA ARG A 237 -21.14 -13.37 8.46
C ARG A 237 -19.80 -14.06 8.69
N TYR A 238 -19.45 -15.04 7.86
CA TYR A 238 -18.21 -15.80 7.95
C TYR A 238 -17.21 -15.45 6.85
N SER A 239 -17.43 -14.34 6.11
CA SER A 239 -16.59 -13.89 4.99
C SER A 239 -16.33 -14.97 3.92
N LEU A 240 -17.21 -15.97 3.82
CA LEU A 240 -17.12 -17.05 2.83
C LEU A 240 -17.37 -16.54 1.40
N ASP A 241 -18.08 -15.43 1.28
CA ASP A 241 -18.31 -14.76 -0.01
C ASP A 241 -17.03 -14.25 -0.65
N GLU A 242 -15.98 -14.04 0.12
CA GLU A 242 -14.68 -13.53 -0.36
C GLU A 242 -13.71 -14.62 -0.82
N LEU A 243 -13.99 -15.90 -0.54
CA LEU A 243 -13.11 -17.02 -0.90
C LEU A 243 -12.79 -17.14 -2.40
N PRO A 244 -13.70 -16.83 -3.35
CA PRO A 244 -13.37 -16.82 -4.78
C PRO A 244 -12.25 -15.83 -5.16
N GLN A 245 -11.91 -14.85 -4.31
CA GLN A 245 -10.77 -13.94 -4.52
C GLN A 245 -9.42 -14.68 -4.54
N LEU A 246 -9.33 -15.90 -4.01
CA LEU A 246 -8.15 -16.75 -4.16
C LEU A 246 -7.77 -16.93 -5.65
N LEU A 247 -8.75 -16.90 -6.56
CA LEU A 247 -8.50 -16.91 -8.01
C LEU A 247 -7.84 -15.62 -8.49
N ASN A 248 -8.21 -14.46 -7.91
CA ASN A 248 -7.54 -13.19 -8.21
C ASN A 248 -6.08 -13.20 -7.69
N VAL A 249 -5.84 -13.85 -6.55
CA VAL A 249 -4.48 -14.04 -6.04
C VAL A 249 -3.65 -14.87 -7.01
N LEU A 250 -4.15 -16.00 -7.48
CA LEU A 250 -3.42 -16.84 -8.45
C LEU A 250 -3.14 -16.12 -9.77
N ARG A 251 -4.08 -15.27 -10.24
CA ARG A 251 -3.90 -14.44 -11.44
C ARG A 251 -2.90 -13.31 -11.28
N GLY A 252 -2.47 -12.97 -10.06
CA GLY A 252 -1.56 -11.87 -9.80
C GLY A 252 -2.22 -10.50 -9.64
N GLU A 253 -3.54 -10.46 -9.59
CA GLU A 253 -4.32 -9.24 -9.40
C GLU A 253 -4.41 -8.84 -7.93
N MET A 254 -4.25 -9.81 -7.03
CA MET A 254 -4.30 -9.67 -5.56
C MET A 254 -3.20 -10.47 -4.86
N SER A 255 -3.04 -10.20 -3.59
CA SER A 255 -2.28 -10.96 -2.60
C SER A 255 -3.23 -11.54 -1.54
N LEU A 256 -2.78 -12.51 -0.75
CA LEU A 256 -3.50 -12.96 0.44
C LEU A 256 -3.63 -11.82 1.45
N VAL A 257 -2.54 -11.09 1.70
CA VAL A 257 -2.47 -10.00 2.68
C VAL A 257 -2.05 -8.70 1.99
N GLY A 258 -2.78 -7.62 2.24
CA GLY A 258 -2.51 -6.30 1.68
C GLY A 258 -3.65 -5.31 1.95
N PRO A 259 -3.53 -4.06 1.50
CA PRO A 259 -4.61 -3.08 1.53
C PRO A 259 -5.85 -3.60 0.80
N ARG A 260 -7.04 -3.41 1.38
CA ARG A 260 -8.28 -3.84 0.72
C ARG A 260 -8.54 -3.07 -0.57
N PRO A 261 -8.81 -3.75 -1.72
CA PRO A 261 -9.08 -3.06 -2.98
C PRO A 261 -10.41 -2.31 -2.93
N LEU A 262 -10.38 -1.02 -3.27
CA LEU A 262 -11.58 -0.17 -3.26
C LEU A 262 -12.20 -0.04 -4.66
N PRO A 263 -13.53 0.24 -4.73
CA PRO A 263 -14.20 0.56 -5.99
C PRO A 263 -13.61 1.82 -6.63
N VAL A 264 -13.69 1.91 -7.94
CA VAL A 264 -13.22 3.08 -8.71
C VAL A 264 -13.84 4.39 -8.20
N ARG A 265 -15.14 4.40 -7.87
CA ARG A 265 -15.86 5.57 -7.34
C ARG A 265 -15.30 6.07 -6.00
N ASP A 266 -14.76 5.15 -5.16
CA ASP A 266 -14.24 5.49 -3.85
C ASP A 266 -12.80 6.00 -3.97
N VAL A 267 -12.02 5.42 -4.89
CA VAL A 267 -10.66 5.88 -5.25
C VAL A 267 -10.70 7.28 -5.89
N ALA A 268 -11.75 7.63 -6.60
CA ALA A 268 -11.92 8.97 -7.17
C ALA A 268 -12.00 10.09 -6.11
N LYS A 269 -12.26 9.71 -4.83
CA LYS A 269 -12.29 10.63 -3.69
C LYS A 269 -10.95 10.71 -2.93
N PHE A 270 -9.91 10.02 -3.41
CA PHE A 270 -8.62 9.99 -2.75
C PHE A 270 -7.91 11.33 -2.83
N SER A 271 -7.30 11.73 -1.71
CA SER A 271 -6.22 12.69 -1.72
C SER A 271 -4.93 12.03 -2.22
N GLN A 272 -3.95 12.85 -2.62
CA GLN A 272 -2.64 12.35 -3.07
C GLN A 272 -1.99 11.39 -2.06
N ALA A 273 -2.17 11.67 -0.76
CA ALA A 273 -1.61 10.83 0.31
C ALA A 273 -2.18 9.41 0.33
N HIS A 274 -3.37 9.15 -0.22
CA HIS A 274 -4.00 7.83 -0.17
C HIS A 274 -3.53 6.88 -1.27
N PHE A 275 -2.86 7.38 -2.32
CA PHE A 275 -2.43 6.55 -3.46
C PHE A 275 -1.31 5.56 -3.12
N PHE A 276 -0.61 5.72 -2.00
CA PHE A 276 0.40 4.75 -1.55
C PHE A 276 -0.10 3.31 -1.47
N ARG A 277 -1.39 3.12 -1.23
CA ARG A 277 -2.03 1.80 -1.17
C ARG A 277 -1.96 1.04 -2.48
N GLN A 278 -1.78 1.76 -3.60
CA GLN A 278 -1.69 1.21 -4.94
C GLN A 278 -0.25 0.80 -5.31
N GLU A 279 0.73 1.07 -4.46
CA GLU A 279 2.13 0.65 -4.68
C GLU A 279 2.38 -0.82 -4.33
N VAL A 280 1.40 -1.48 -3.72
CA VAL A 280 1.45 -2.90 -3.38
C VAL A 280 0.22 -3.62 -3.91
N LEU A 281 0.30 -4.97 -4.04
CA LEU A 281 -0.87 -5.77 -4.38
C LEU A 281 -1.94 -5.64 -3.31
N PRO A 282 -3.20 -5.42 -3.69
CA PRO A 282 -4.31 -5.42 -2.73
C PRO A 282 -4.52 -6.81 -2.14
N GLY A 283 -4.95 -6.88 -0.87
CA GLY A 283 -5.13 -8.12 -0.14
C GLY A 283 -6.58 -8.61 -0.06
N ILE A 284 -6.76 -9.92 0.13
CA ILE A 284 -8.03 -10.49 0.60
C ILE A 284 -8.28 -10.05 2.04
N THR A 285 -7.23 -10.13 2.88
CA THR A 285 -7.19 -9.60 4.24
C THR A 285 -6.09 -8.57 4.39
N GLY A 286 -6.09 -7.82 5.48
CA GLY A 286 -5.10 -6.79 5.75
C GLY A 286 -5.06 -6.40 7.21
N LEU A 287 -4.06 -5.61 7.60
CA LEU A 287 -3.83 -5.23 8.99
C LEU A 287 -5.06 -4.54 9.60
N TRP A 288 -5.67 -3.58 8.91
CA TRP A 288 -6.87 -2.91 9.41
C TRP A 288 -8.07 -3.87 9.57
N GLN A 289 -8.18 -4.89 8.72
CA GLN A 289 -9.28 -5.87 8.78
C GLN A 289 -9.20 -6.76 10.02
N VAL A 290 -8.03 -6.94 10.61
CA VAL A 290 -7.82 -7.74 11.82
C VAL A 290 -7.65 -6.89 13.09
N SER A 291 -7.40 -5.58 12.96
CA SER A 291 -7.14 -4.65 14.08
C SER A 291 -8.39 -3.92 14.62
N GLY A 292 -9.61 -4.34 14.24
CA GLY A 292 -10.85 -3.74 14.77
C GLY A 292 -11.71 -3.03 13.75
N ARG A 293 -12.15 -3.75 12.72
CA ARG A 293 -12.93 -3.35 11.52
C ARG A 293 -13.97 -2.22 11.67
N SER A 294 -14.53 -2.01 12.87
CA SER A 294 -15.72 -1.16 13.06
C SER A 294 -15.43 0.19 13.68
N ASP A 295 -14.31 0.36 14.37
CA ASP A 295 -14.09 1.50 15.27
C ASP A 295 -13.07 2.51 14.71
N THR A 296 -12.42 2.18 13.59
CA THR A 296 -11.49 3.07 12.91
C THR A 296 -12.22 3.86 11.83
N GLY A 297 -12.24 5.19 11.96
CA GLY A 297 -12.69 6.09 10.89
C GLY A 297 -11.88 5.88 9.60
N SER A 298 -12.30 6.50 8.51
CA SER A 298 -11.63 6.33 7.21
C SER A 298 -10.12 6.62 7.23
N GLU A 299 -9.66 7.59 7.99
CA GLU A 299 -8.24 7.91 8.15
C GLU A 299 -7.48 6.79 8.87
N GLY A 300 -8.03 6.23 9.94
CA GLY A 300 -7.39 5.11 10.64
C GLY A 300 -7.22 3.84 9.79
N VAL A 301 -8.07 3.63 8.78
CA VAL A 301 -7.87 2.57 7.78
C VAL A 301 -6.62 2.83 6.95
N PHE A 302 -6.41 4.07 6.51
CA PHE A 302 -5.24 4.44 5.72
C PHE A 302 -3.95 4.35 6.55
N ASP A 303 -3.99 4.77 7.82
CA ASP A 303 -2.84 4.66 8.73
C ASP A 303 -2.40 3.20 8.93
N LEU A 304 -3.36 2.27 9.13
CA LEU A 304 -3.05 0.85 9.28
C LEU A 304 -2.57 0.20 7.97
N ASP A 305 -3.10 0.62 6.83
CA ASP A 305 -2.57 0.17 5.54
C ASP A 305 -1.14 0.69 5.31
N PHE A 306 -0.88 1.92 5.72
CA PHE A 306 0.45 2.49 5.71
C PHE A 306 1.40 1.71 6.62
N GLU A 307 1.00 1.47 7.87
CA GLU A 307 1.78 0.69 8.84
C GLU A 307 2.13 -0.70 8.30
N TYR A 308 1.18 -1.36 7.61
CA TYR A 308 1.42 -2.64 6.97
C TYR A 308 2.50 -2.55 5.88
N ILE A 309 2.40 -1.57 4.98
CA ILE A 309 3.34 -1.41 3.86
C ILE A 309 4.74 -1.08 4.39
N GLU A 310 4.82 -0.22 5.40
CA GLU A 310 6.07 0.20 6.05
C GLU A 310 6.80 -0.96 6.73
N ASN A 311 6.05 -1.79 7.45
CA ASN A 311 6.60 -2.80 8.33
C ASN A 311 6.45 -4.22 7.75
N TRP A 312 6.21 -4.31 6.44
CA TRP A 312 5.96 -5.59 5.81
C TRP A 312 7.10 -6.60 6.04
N SER A 313 6.68 -7.82 6.32
CA SER A 313 7.52 -9.01 6.34
C SER A 313 6.64 -10.23 6.11
N LEU A 314 7.19 -11.34 5.62
CA LEU A 314 6.43 -12.60 5.54
C LEU A 314 5.90 -13.05 6.90
N ALA A 315 6.63 -12.76 7.99
CA ALA A 315 6.17 -13.04 9.34
C ALA A 315 4.93 -12.20 9.71
N LEU A 316 4.86 -10.94 9.27
CA LEU A 316 3.68 -10.10 9.46
C LEU A 316 2.49 -10.64 8.66
N ASP A 317 2.69 -11.05 7.40
CA ASP A 317 1.65 -11.67 6.59
C ASP A 317 1.09 -12.92 7.28
N PHE A 318 1.96 -13.80 7.75
CA PHE A 318 1.55 -15.00 8.48
C PHE A 318 0.76 -14.67 9.76
N LYS A 319 1.21 -13.67 10.54
CA LYS A 319 0.49 -13.19 11.72
C LYS A 319 -0.91 -12.69 11.37
N ILE A 320 -1.04 -11.87 10.31
CA ILE A 320 -2.33 -11.34 9.85
C ILE A 320 -3.25 -12.47 9.39
N LEU A 321 -2.73 -13.47 8.67
CA LEU A 321 -3.51 -14.65 8.26
C LEU A 321 -4.06 -15.43 9.46
N LEU A 322 -3.25 -15.67 10.49
CA LEU A 322 -3.71 -16.32 11.74
C LEU A 322 -4.79 -15.50 12.44
N GLN A 323 -4.60 -14.18 12.55
CA GLN A 323 -5.61 -13.27 13.13
C GLN A 323 -6.89 -13.25 12.30
N THR A 324 -6.79 -13.33 10.95
CA THR A 324 -7.96 -13.40 10.06
C THR A 324 -8.79 -14.64 10.35
N VAL A 325 -8.14 -15.80 10.50
CA VAL A 325 -8.83 -17.04 10.89
C VAL A 325 -9.61 -16.84 12.20
N GLN A 326 -8.96 -16.26 13.21
CA GLN A 326 -9.59 -15.99 14.50
C GLN A 326 -10.80 -15.04 14.38
N VAL A 327 -10.64 -13.92 13.63
CA VAL A 327 -11.72 -12.93 13.42
C VAL A 327 -12.92 -13.53 12.67
N VAL A 328 -12.66 -14.36 11.67
CA VAL A 328 -13.70 -15.05 10.90
C VAL A 328 -14.47 -16.05 11.77
N PHE A 329 -13.78 -16.88 12.57
CA PHE A 329 -14.43 -17.84 13.46
C PHE A 329 -15.26 -17.16 14.56
N LEU A 330 -14.78 -16.05 15.11
CA LEU A 330 -15.48 -15.28 16.12
C LEU A 330 -16.62 -14.41 15.54
N ALA A 331 -16.74 -14.35 14.21
CA ALA A 331 -17.69 -13.49 13.48
C ALA A 331 -17.69 -12.03 13.99
N LYS A 332 -16.55 -11.53 14.50
CA LYS A 332 -16.41 -10.16 15.00
C LYS A 332 -16.38 -9.17 13.83
N GLY A 333 -17.28 -8.18 13.85
CA GLY A 333 -17.32 -7.09 12.87
C GLY A 333 -17.87 -7.49 11.49
N ALA A 334 -18.49 -8.66 11.34
CA ALA A 334 -19.28 -9.04 10.18
C ALA A 334 -20.73 -8.60 10.39
N TYR A 335 -21.31 -7.88 9.41
CA TYR A 335 -22.73 -7.51 9.38
C TYR A 335 -23.35 -8.03 8.09
#